data_38213cbc8c21e3dcce2497e92827ae74
#
_entry.id   38213cbc8c21e3dcce2497e92827ae74
#
_cell.length_a   1.000
_cell.length_b   1.000
_cell.length_c   1.000
_cell.angle_alpha   90.00
_cell.angle_beta   90.00
_cell.angle_gamma   90.00
#
_symmetry.space_group_name_H-M   'P 1'
#
loop_
_entity.id
_entity.type
_entity.pdbx_description
1 polymer ?
#
loop_
_entity_poly.entity_id
_entity_poly.type
_entity_poly.pdbx_seq_one_letter_code
_entity_poly.pdbx_strand_id
1 'polypeptide(L)'
;MPIVYLLRHAQSVANTKGILAGQDDSVELSKDGLRQSKELINYLATLKINQVYCSPLTRCVQTITPFMKANPKVEFQIKSDLIEMNYGEWSGKKLRTLSRDKRWKSVQNKPSGFTFPQGESFKQMRRRVDGLIKDLSLEKGPVLLVTHGDIIKMFLAASLALPIDKFQSFVAEPASISAISIGKSANLVIQSKYKIK
;
A
#
# COMPACT_ATOMS: atom_id res chain seq x y z
N MET A 1 18.36 -7.23 -10.50
CA MET A 1 17.58 -6.23 -9.75
C MET A 1 16.20 -6.81 -9.52
N PRO A 2 15.75 -6.93 -8.27
CA PRO A 2 14.43 -7.48 -7.98
C PRO A 2 13.32 -6.57 -8.52
N ILE A 3 12.27 -7.20 -9.04
CA ILE A 3 11.02 -6.51 -9.37
C ILE A 3 10.14 -6.60 -8.12
N VAL A 4 9.69 -5.47 -7.62
CA VAL A 4 8.77 -5.37 -6.50
C VAL A 4 7.41 -4.95 -7.03
N TYR A 5 6.41 -5.80 -6.82
CA TYR A 5 5.01 -5.51 -7.08
C TYR A 5 4.36 -4.96 -5.82
N LEU A 6 3.66 -3.85 -5.94
CA LEU A 6 2.95 -3.16 -4.86
C LEU A 6 1.45 -3.32 -5.09
N LEU A 7 0.80 -4.18 -4.34
CA LEU A 7 -0.64 -4.40 -4.39
C LEU A 7 -1.31 -3.63 -3.25
N ARG A 8 -2.18 -2.67 -3.59
CA ARG A 8 -3.09 -2.12 -2.60
C ARG A 8 -4.17 -3.12 -2.26
N HIS A 9 -4.49 -3.27 -0.96
CA HIS A 9 -5.63 -4.09 -0.55
C HIS A 9 -6.87 -3.78 -1.39
N ALA A 10 -7.70 -4.78 -1.62
CA ALA A 10 -8.96 -4.66 -2.33
C ALA A 10 -9.93 -3.72 -1.57
N GLN A 11 -11.04 -3.36 -2.21
CA GLN A 11 -11.98 -2.40 -1.63
C GLN A 11 -12.48 -2.85 -0.26
N SER A 12 -12.28 -2.01 0.77
CA SER A 12 -12.75 -2.25 2.12
C SER A 12 -14.09 -1.55 2.39
N VAL A 13 -14.77 -1.96 3.47
CA VAL A 13 -15.99 -1.27 3.94
C VAL A 13 -15.73 0.19 4.32
N ALA A 14 -14.52 0.54 4.74
CA ALA A 14 -14.15 1.92 5.00
C ALA A 14 -14.02 2.73 3.69
N ASN A 15 -13.49 2.12 2.62
CA ASN A 15 -13.42 2.77 1.30
C ASN A 15 -14.81 3.12 0.79
N THR A 16 -15.78 2.19 0.90
CA THR A 16 -17.16 2.44 0.43
C THR A 16 -17.86 3.59 1.20
N LYS A 17 -17.47 3.79 2.45
CA LYS A 17 -18.02 4.82 3.33
C LYS A 17 -17.24 6.14 3.31
N GLY A 18 -16.13 6.20 2.57
CA GLY A 18 -15.24 7.36 2.56
C GLY A 18 -14.60 7.64 3.92
N ILE A 19 -14.26 6.59 4.67
CA ILE A 19 -13.65 6.66 6.01
C ILE A 19 -12.15 6.46 5.90
N LEU A 20 -11.36 7.27 6.61
CA LEU A 20 -9.93 7.11 6.77
C LEU A 20 -9.67 6.02 7.83
N ALA A 21 -9.50 4.78 7.39
CA ALA A 21 -9.39 3.62 8.29
C ALA A 21 -8.12 3.63 9.16
N GLY A 22 -6.99 4.10 8.59
CA GLY A 22 -5.69 4.03 9.28
C GLY A 22 -5.31 2.59 9.64
N GLN A 23 -4.92 2.39 10.89
CA GLN A 23 -4.48 1.10 11.42
C GLN A 23 -5.59 0.29 12.10
N ASP A 24 -6.85 0.65 11.90
CA ASP A 24 -8.00 -0.12 12.40
C ASP A 24 -8.05 -1.49 11.71
N ASP A 25 -7.82 -2.54 12.50
CA ASP A 25 -7.80 -3.93 12.03
C ASP A 25 -9.19 -4.57 11.92
N SER A 26 -10.22 -3.95 12.50
CA SER A 26 -11.61 -4.40 12.35
C SER A 26 -12.20 -4.11 10.96
N VAL A 27 -11.48 -3.34 10.13
CA VAL A 27 -11.91 -2.96 8.79
C VAL A 27 -11.66 -4.09 7.78
N GLU A 28 -12.72 -4.77 7.41
CA GLU A 28 -12.71 -5.86 6.43
C GLU A 28 -12.94 -5.38 4.99
N LEU A 29 -12.77 -6.30 4.03
CA LEU A 29 -13.14 -6.08 2.63
C LEU A 29 -14.65 -5.94 2.49
N SER A 30 -15.08 -5.11 1.52
CA SER A 30 -16.47 -5.07 1.06
C SER A 30 -16.81 -6.31 0.23
N LYS A 31 -18.10 -6.49 -0.13
CA LYS A 31 -18.50 -7.55 -1.06
C LYS A 31 -17.75 -7.46 -2.39
N ASP A 32 -17.58 -6.25 -2.93
CA ASP A 32 -16.78 -6.03 -4.14
C ASP A 32 -15.30 -6.31 -3.91
N GLY A 33 -14.75 -5.94 -2.73
CA GLY A 33 -13.38 -6.26 -2.38
C GLY A 33 -13.11 -7.76 -2.33
N LEU A 34 -14.04 -8.54 -1.79
CA LEU A 34 -13.95 -10.01 -1.79
C LEU A 34 -14.00 -10.59 -3.22
N ARG A 35 -14.77 -9.99 -4.13
CA ARG A 35 -14.77 -10.34 -5.55
C ARG A 35 -13.43 -9.99 -6.19
N GLN A 36 -12.94 -8.76 -5.98
CA GLN A 36 -11.63 -8.30 -6.47
C GLN A 36 -10.49 -9.22 -6.03
N SER A 37 -10.48 -9.67 -4.77
CA SER A 37 -9.44 -10.57 -4.26
C SER A 37 -9.40 -11.91 -5.00
N LYS A 38 -10.55 -12.45 -5.41
CA LYS A 38 -10.62 -13.67 -6.23
C LYS A 38 -10.15 -13.46 -7.66
N GLU A 39 -10.50 -12.33 -8.26
CA GLU A 39 -10.12 -11.99 -9.64
C GLU A 39 -8.62 -11.73 -9.78
N LEU A 40 -7.95 -11.27 -8.71
CA LEU A 40 -6.49 -11.10 -8.68
C LEU A 40 -5.71 -12.41 -8.86
N ILE A 41 -6.27 -13.58 -8.56
CA ILE A 41 -5.56 -14.87 -8.59
C ILE A 41 -4.88 -15.09 -9.93
N ASN A 42 -5.63 -14.99 -11.02
CA ASN A 42 -5.12 -15.26 -12.38
C ASN A 42 -4.03 -14.28 -12.80
N TYR A 43 -4.22 -12.99 -12.49
CA TYR A 43 -3.22 -11.98 -12.81
C TYR A 43 -1.94 -12.17 -12.00
N LEU A 44 -2.03 -12.36 -10.70
CA LEU A 44 -0.87 -12.57 -9.83
C LEU A 44 -0.07 -13.83 -10.22
N ALA A 45 -0.75 -14.89 -10.68
CA ALA A 45 -0.09 -16.11 -11.16
C ALA A 45 0.83 -15.85 -12.37
N THR A 46 0.53 -14.86 -13.21
CA THR A 46 1.39 -14.49 -14.35
C THR A 46 2.69 -13.80 -13.95
N LEU A 47 2.76 -13.23 -12.74
CA LEU A 47 3.89 -12.41 -12.28
C LEU A 47 5.07 -13.24 -11.74
N LYS A 48 4.94 -14.57 -11.67
CA LYS A 48 5.98 -15.50 -11.16
C LYS A 48 6.54 -15.07 -9.79
N ILE A 49 5.67 -14.69 -8.87
CA ILE A 49 6.02 -14.19 -7.55
C ILE A 49 6.66 -15.32 -6.73
N ASN A 50 7.81 -15.07 -6.12
CA ASN A 50 8.51 -16.01 -5.25
C ASN A 50 8.14 -15.81 -3.78
N GLN A 51 7.96 -14.54 -3.37
CA GLN A 51 7.77 -14.13 -1.99
C GLN A 51 6.64 -13.11 -1.91
N VAL A 52 5.74 -13.27 -0.94
CA VAL A 52 4.69 -12.32 -0.56
C VAL A 52 4.97 -11.78 0.82
N TYR A 53 5.11 -10.48 0.94
CA TYR A 53 5.09 -9.74 2.19
C TYR A 53 3.76 -9.02 2.32
N CYS A 54 3.10 -9.17 3.46
CA CYS A 54 1.76 -8.63 3.67
C CYS A 54 1.69 -7.79 4.95
N SER A 55 0.99 -6.66 4.87
CA SER A 55 0.57 -5.90 6.04
C SER A 55 -0.23 -6.78 6.99
N PRO A 56 -0.08 -6.64 8.33
CA PRO A 56 -0.84 -7.42 9.31
C PRO A 56 -2.35 -7.15 9.26
N LEU A 57 -2.80 -6.02 8.69
CA LEU A 57 -4.20 -5.61 8.76
C LEU A 57 -5.12 -6.54 7.95
N THR A 58 -6.24 -6.90 8.57
CA THR A 58 -7.23 -7.87 8.07
C THR A 58 -7.57 -7.69 6.60
N ARG A 59 -7.81 -6.48 6.12
CA ARG A 59 -8.12 -6.20 4.70
C ARG A 59 -7.01 -6.57 3.72
N CYS A 60 -5.73 -6.49 4.14
CA CYS A 60 -4.61 -6.94 3.31
C CYS A 60 -4.53 -8.47 3.27
N VAL A 61 -4.66 -9.12 4.43
CA VAL A 61 -4.68 -10.57 4.55
C VAL A 61 -5.83 -11.16 3.74
N GLN A 62 -7.04 -10.62 3.87
CA GLN A 62 -8.21 -11.04 3.07
C GLN A 62 -7.97 -10.87 1.57
N THR A 63 -7.27 -9.81 1.15
CA THR A 63 -6.97 -9.56 -0.27
C THR A 63 -6.11 -10.66 -0.87
N ILE A 64 -5.09 -11.14 -0.16
CA ILE A 64 -4.12 -12.08 -0.71
C ILE A 64 -4.45 -13.54 -0.44
N THR A 65 -5.29 -13.83 0.54
CA THR A 65 -5.63 -15.20 0.95
C THR A 65 -6.07 -16.11 -0.21
N PRO A 66 -6.92 -15.67 -1.17
CA PRO A 66 -7.31 -16.54 -2.29
C PRO A 66 -6.12 -16.93 -3.17
N PHE A 67 -5.20 -16.01 -3.44
CA PHE A 67 -3.97 -16.29 -4.19
C PHE A 67 -3.06 -17.27 -3.45
N MET A 68 -2.83 -17.07 -2.15
CA MET A 68 -1.98 -17.95 -1.34
C MET A 68 -2.53 -19.37 -1.27
N LYS A 69 -3.86 -19.53 -1.15
CA LYS A 69 -4.51 -20.86 -1.18
C LYS A 69 -4.31 -21.57 -2.53
N ALA A 70 -4.34 -20.84 -3.63
CA ALA A 70 -4.13 -21.38 -4.97
C ALA A 70 -2.65 -21.66 -5.28
N ASN A 71 -1.70 -21.04 -4.54
CA ASN A 71 -0.26 -21.10 -4.79
C ASN A 71 0.52 -21.43 -3.50
N PRO A 72 0.36 -22.64 -2.91
CA PRO A 72 0.92 -22.99 -1.59
C PRO A 72 2.46 -23.05 -1.56
N LYS A 73 3.12 -23.02 -2.70
CA LYS A 73 4.60 -23.01 -2.80
C LYS A 73 5.20 -21.61 -2.72
N VAL A 74 4.40 -20.56 -2.84
CA VAL A 74 4.85 -19.17 -2.70
C VAL A 74 5.06 -18.87 -1.22
N GLU A 75 6.22 -18.33 -0.87
CA GLU A 75 6.53 -17.96 0.50
C GLU A 75 5.67 -16.78 0.96
N PHE A 76 5.21 -16.81 2.21
CA PHE A 76 4.34 -15.78 2.78
C PHE A 76 4.85 -15.32 4.15
N GLN A 77 4.95 -14.00 4.34
CA GLN A 77 5.34 -13.42 5.61
C GLN A 77 4.55 -12.13 5.90
N ILE A 78 4.08 -11.99 7.13
CA ILE A 78 3.54 -10.72 7.64
C ILE A 78 4.72 -9.79 8.00
N LYS A 79 4.64 -8.53 7.51
CA LYS A 79 5.62 -7.50 7.85
C LYS A 79 4.91 -6.26 8.42
N SER A 80 5.24 -5.89 9.66
CA SER A 80 4.69 -4.71 10.34
C SER A 80 5.03 -3.41 9.61
N ASP A 81 6.17 -3.34 8.92
CA ASP A 81 6.56 -2.17 8.13
C ASP A 81 5.63 -1.85 6.96
N LEU A 82 4.78 -2.80 6.57
CA LEU A 82 3.75 -2.62 5.54
C LEU A 82 2.42 -2.10 6.07
N ILE A 83 2.30 -1.85 7.40
CA ILE A 83 1.07 -1.32 7.99
C ILE A 83 0.79 0.09 7.47
N GLU A 84 -0.49 0.46 7.39
CA GLU A 84 -0.90 1.80 6.91
C GLU A 84 -0.36 2.91 7.82
N MET A 85 -0.36 4.14 7.31
CA MET A 85 -0.08 5.35 8.07
C MET A 85 -0.92 5.40 9.34
N ASN A 86 -0.29 5.66 10.48
CA ASN A 86 -1.03 5.96 11.71
C ASN A 86 -1.54 7.40 11.65
N TYR A 87 -2.82 7.55 11.35
CA TYR A 87 -3.46 8.87 11.27
C TYR A 87 -3.90 9.43 12.64
N GLY A 88 -3.61 8.72 13.75
CA GLY A 88 -3.95 9.14 15.09
C GLY A 88 -5.44 9.52 15.21
N GLU A 89 -5.72 10.73 15.72
CA GLU A 89 -7.08 11.24 15.91
C GLU A 89 -7.91 11.36 14.61
N TRP A 90 -7.30 11.24 13.43
CA TRP A 90 -8.03 11.30 12.17
C TRP A 90 -8.55 9.93 11.74
N SER A 91 -8.05 8.86 12.33
CA SER A 91 -8.54 7.49 12.07
C SER A 91 -10.03 7.38 12.39
N GLY A 92 -10.78 6.68 11.57
CA GLY A 92 -12.22 6.49 11.69
C GLY A 92 -13.08 7.68 11.21
N LYS A 93 -12.46 8.83 10.89
CA LYS A 93 -13.21 10.00 10.42
C LYS A 93 -13.52 9.94 8.93
N LYS A 94 -14.63 10.56 8.51
CA LYS A 94 -15.00 10.69 7.10
C LYS A 94 -14.04 11.65 6.38
N LEU A 95 -13.56 11.27 5.21
CA LEU A 95 -12.69 12.12 4.37
C LEU A 95 -13.34 13.48 4.06
N ARG A 96 -14.67 13.50 3.83
CA ARG A 96 -15.44 14.74 3.63
C ARG A 96 -15.37 15.69 4.84
N THR A 97 -15.26 15.16 6.05
CA THR A 97 -15.10 15.97 7.27
C THR A 97 -13.67 16.48 7.38
N LEU A 98 -12.70 15.60 7.13
CA LEU A 98 -11.27 15.93 7.18
C LEU A 98 -10.88 16.98 6.14
N SER A 99 -11.45 16.93 4.94
CA SER A 99 -11.18 17.92 3.88
C SER A 99 -11.56 19.36 4.24
N ARG A 100 -12.39 19.56 5.28
CA ARG A 100 -12.76 20.87 5.83
C ARG A 100 -11.85 21.33 6.98
N ASP A 101 -10.98 20.45 7.49
CA ASP A 101 -10.00 20.81 8.51
C ASP A 101 -8.93 21.72 7.88
N LYS A 102 -8.57 22.82 8.57
CA LYS A 102 -7.54 23.77 8.09
C LYS A 102 -6.20 23.08 7.81
N ARG A 103 -5.88 22.02 8.56
CA ARG A 103 -4.65 21.22 8.43
C ARG A 103 -4.64 20.34 7.19
N TRP A 104 -5.80 20.08 6.56
CA TRP A 104 -5.90 19.27 5.34
C TRP A 104 -5.01 19.78 4.21
N LYS A 105 -4.93 21.12 4.04
CA LYS A 105 -4.06 21.73 3.03
C LYS A 105 -2.58 21.38 3.24
N SER A 106 -2.13 21.28 4.50
CA SER A 106 -0.75 20.89 4.81
C SER A 106 -0.50 19.43 4.42
N VAL A 107 -1.45 18.53 4.70
CA VAL A 107 -1.36 17.11 4.29
C VAL A 107 -1.28 16.98 2.76
N GLN A 108 -2.00 17.81 2.02
CA GLN A 108 -2.02 17.74 0.55
C GLN A 108 -0.79 18.40 -0.10
N ASN A 109 -0.35 19.55 0.40
CA ASN A 109 0.62 20.40 -0.31
C ASN A 109 2.03 20.35 0.31
N LYS A 110 2.15 20.07 1.61
CA LYS A 110 3.44 20.09 2.33
C LYS A 110 3.49 19.01 3.41
N PRO A 111 3.29 17.72 3.05
CA PRO A 111 3.26 16.62 3.99
C PRO A 111 4.56 16.46 4.77
N SER A 112 5.71 16.85 4.21
CA SER A 112 7.01 16.75 4.90
C SER A 112 7.08 17.47 6.25
N GLY A 113 6.26 18.50 6.45
CA GLY A 113 6.17 19.26 7.70
C GLY A 113 5.03 18.83 8.61
N PHE A 114 4.26 17.78 8.24
CA PHE A 114 3.05 17.42 8.97
C PHE A 114 3.22 16.15 9.82
N THR A 115 2.66 16.20 11.03
CA THR A 115 2.49 15.05 11.92
C THR A 115 1.02 14.96 12.30
N PHE A 116 0.43 13.77 12.19
CA PHE A 116 -0.95 13.55 12.62
C PHE A 116 -1.05 13.64 14.15
N PRO A 117 -2.06 14.34 14.71
CA PRO A 117 -2.26 14.38 16.15
C PRO A 117 -2.39 12.96 16.72
N GLN A 118 -1.58 12.63 17.72
CA GLN A 118 -1.46 11.27 18.29
C GLN A 118 -1.14 10.17 17.25
N GLY A 119 -0.53 10.55 16.13
CA GLY A 119 -0.22 9.65 15.02
C GLY A 119 1.21 9.78 14.50
N GLU A 120 1.44 9.26 13.31
CA GLU A 120 2.72 9.22 12.62
C GLU A 120 2.96 10.50 11.81
N SER A 121 4.20 10.94 11.68
CA SER A 121 4.58 11.97 10.68
C SER A 121 4.91 11.32 9.35
N PHE A 122 4.78 12.08 8.25
CA PHE A 122 5.21 11.59 6.93
C PHE A 122 6.72 11.27 6.89
N LYS A 123 7.53 11.94 7.71
CA LYS A 123 8.97 11.61 7.84
C LYS A 123 9.21 10.26 8.53
N GLN A 124 8.37 9.88 9.51
CA GLN A 124 8.46 8.56 10.14
C GLN A 124 8.05 7.46 9.16
N MET A 125 6.93 7.64 8.44
CA MET A 125 6.52 6.73 7.37
C MET A 125 7.60 6.59 6.30
N ARG A 126 8.23 7.70 5.85
CA ARG A 126 9.32 7.66 4.89
C ARG A 126 10.51 6.83 5.37
N ARG A 127 10.96 7.01 6.60
CA ARG A 127 12.06 6.22 7.18
C ARG A 127 11.74 4.74 7.22
N ARG A 128 10.50 4.36 7.58
CA ARG A 128 10.04 2.97 7.58
C ARG A 128 10.08 2.37 6.16
N VAL A 129 9.62 3.13 5.18
CA VAL A 129 9.64 2.72 3.78
C VAL A 129 11.06 2.65 3.21
N ASP A 130 11.96 3.58 3.56
CA ASP A 130 13.37 3.54 3.14
C ASP A 130 14.08 2.28 3.68
N GLY A 131 13.81 1.90 4.93
CA GLY A 131 14.29 0.63 5.51
C GLY A 131 13.80 -0.58 4.72
N LEU A 132 12.51 -0.62 4.41
CA LEU A 132 11.90 -1.69 3.61
C LEU A 132 12.52 -1.79 2.20
N ILE A 133 12.76 -0.66 1.52
CA ILE A 133 13.42 -0.63 0.20
C ILE A 133 14.84 -1.21 0.27
N LYS A 134 15.58 -0.87 1.33
CA LYS A 134 16.93 -1.40 1.55
C LYS A 134 16.91 -2.93 1.70
N ASP A 135 16.00 -3.47 2.50
CA ASP A 135 15.86 -4.92 2.68
C ASP A 135 15.47 -5.62 1.37
N LEU A 136 14.51 -5.05 0.64
CA LEU A 136 14.05 -5.59 -0.63
C LEU A 136 15.11 -5.57 -1.74
N SER A 137 16.11 -4.69 -1.65
CA SER A 137 17.22 -4.64 -2.62
C SER A 137 18.09 -5.90 -2.57
N LEU A 138 18.01 -6.69 -1.51
CA LEU A 138 18.73 -7.94 -1.29
C LEU A 138 17.99 -9.19 -1.83
N GLU A 139 16.71 -9.02 -2.21
CA GLU A 139 15.90 -10.11 -2.72
C GLU A 139 16.38 -10.62 -4.09
N LYS A 140 16.25 -11.93 -4.32
CA LYS A 140 16.77 -12.58 -5.53
C LYS A 140 15.73 -12.76 -6.64
N GLY A 141 14.46 -12.44 -6.39
CA GLY A 141 13.36 -12.68 -7.34
C GLY A 141 12.22 -11.67 -7.22
N PRO A 142 11.17 -11.87 -8.01
CA PRO A 142 9.98 -11.02 -7.91
C PRO A 142 9.29 -11.14 -6.55
N VAL A 143 9.03 -10.01 -5.91
CA VAL A 143 8.39 -9.90 -4.59
C VAL A 143 7.06 -9.17 -4.73
N LEU A 144 6.04 -9.62 -4.03
CA LEU A 144 4.75 -8.93 -3.90
C LEU A 144 4.61 -8.33 -2.49
N LEU A 145 4.38 -7.03 -2.43
CA LEU A 145 3.99 -6.33 -1.20
C LEU A 145 2.49 -6.08 -1.22
N VAL A 146 1.77 -6.61 -0.25
CA VAL A 146 0.32 -6.35 -0.07
C VAL A 146 0.17 -5.34 1.05
N THR A 147 -0.27 -4.13 0.70
CA THR A 147 -0.23 -3.00 1.62
C THR A 147 -1.33 -1.97 1.30
N HIS A 148 -1.13 -0.72 1.61
CA HIS A 148 -2.11 0.35 1.66
C HIS A 148 -1.74 1.52 0.74
N GLY A 149 -2.71 2.43 0.56
CA GLY A 149 -2.58 3.54 -0.39
C GLY A 149 -1.40 4.44 -0.11
N ASP A 150 -1.25 4.94 1.12
CA ASP A 150 -0.21 5.91 1.41
C ASP A 150 1.18 5.27 1.51
N ILE A 151 1.26 3.99 1.91
CA ILE A 151 2.52 3.24 1.88
C ILE A 151 3.01 3.07 0.44
N ILE A 152 2.12 2.69 -0.50
CA ILE A 152 2.48 2.57 -1.92
C ILE A 152 2.96 3.89 -2.49
N LYS A 153 2.24 4.98 -2.25
CA LYS A 153 2.65 6.31 -2.72
C LYS A 153 4.01 6.72 -2.17
N MET A 154 4.26 6.48 -0.86
CA MET A 154 5.54 6.79 -0.24
C MET A 154 6.66 5.89 -0.78
N PHE A 155 6.38 4.61 -1.01
CA PHE A 155 7.32 3.67 -1.60
C PHE A 155 7.75 4.12 -3.01
N LEU A 156 6.80 4.49 -3.87
CA LEU A 156 7.08 5.00 -5.21
C LEU A 156 7.88 6.31 -5.16
N ALA A 157 7.48 7.26 -4.31
CA ALA A 157 8.21 8.50 -4.13
C ALA A 157 9.64 8.28 -3.63
N ALA A 158 9.83 7.37 -2.66
CA ALA A 158 11.14 7.02 -2.12
C ALA A 158 12.03 6.36 -3.16
N SER A 159 11.52 5.36 -3.86
CA SER A 159 12.27 4.61 -4.87
C SER A 159 12.71 5.49 -6.05
N LEU A 160 11.93 6.51 -6.39
CA LEU A 160 12.22 7.47 -7.46
C LEU A 160 12.99 8.71 -6.95
N ALA A 161 13.51 8.67 -5.71
CA ALA A 161 14.23 9.77 -5.07
C ALA A 161 13.46 11.11 -5.04
N LEU A 162 12.13 11.04 -5.04
CA LEU A 162 11.28 12.23 -4.96
C LEU A 162 11.16 12.73 -3.51
N PRO A 163 11.04 14.07 -3.33
CA PRO A 163 10.73 14.63 -2.03
C PRO A 163 9.38 14.12 -1.49
N ILE A 164 9.24 14.06 -0.16
CA ILE A 164 7.99 13.67 0.51
C ILE A 164 6.80 14.52 0.00
N ASP A 165 7.01 15.79 -0.28
CA ASP A 165 5.96 16.70 -0.75
C ASP A 165 5.40 16.34 -2.15
N LYS A 166 6.02 15.37 -2.83
CA LYS A 166 5.55 14.83 -4.11
C LYS A 166 4.82 13.50 -3.99
N PHE A 167 4.67 12.94 -2.79
CA PHE A 167 4.03 11.64 -2.62
C PHE A 167 2.56 11.61 -3.07
N GLN A 168 1.85 12.74 -3.00
CA GLN A 168 0.48 12.87 -3.51
C GLN A 168 0.38 12.86 -5.04
N SER A 169 1.51 12.90 -5.77
CA SER A 169 1.51 12.77 -7.24
C SER A 169 1.15 11.37 -7.73
N PHE A 170 1.15 10.40 -6.83
CA PHE A 170 0.79 9.01 -7.14
C PHE A 170 -0.64 8.71 -6.71
N VAL A 171 -1.27 7.83 -7.48
CA VAL A 171 -2.59 7.28 -7.16
C VAL A 171 -2.45 5.76 -7.06
N ALA A 172 -2.92 5.20 -5.95
CA ALA A 172 -3.02 3.76 -5.76
C ALA A 172 -4.49 3.42 -5.48
N GLU A 173 -5.21 2.88 -6.44
CA GLU A 173 -6.60 2.46 -6.29
C GLU A 173 -6.71 1.12 -5.56
N PRO A 174 -7.82 0.79 -4.87
CA PRO A 174 -8.04 -0.55 -4.33
C PRO A 174 -7.84 -1.64 -5.39
N ALA A 175 -7.16 -2.73 -5.03
CA ALA A 175 -6.77 -3.83 -5.91
C ALA A 175 -5.87 -3.44 -7.09
N SER A 176 -5.29 -2.23 -7.11
CA SER A 176 -4.31 -1.85 -8.11
C SER A 176 -2.93 -2.41 -7.80
N ILE A 177 -2.15 -2.66 -8.85
CA ILE A 177 -0.77 -3.13 -8.75
C ILE A 177 0.13 -2.12 -9.46
N SER A 178 1.21 -1.73 -8.77
CA SER A 178 2.33 -0.99 -9.36
C SER A 178 3.56 -1.89 -9.33
N ALA A 179 4.44 -1.79 -10.31
CA ALA A 179 5.69 -2.55 -10.36
C ALA A 179 6.87 -1.59 -10.46
N ILE A 180 7.89 -1.84 -9.66
CA ILE A 180 9.13 -1.08 -9.67
C ILE A 180 10.34 -2.02 -9.62
N SER A 181 11.36 -1.73 -10.40
CA SER A 181 12.66 -2.39 -10.31
C SER A 181 13.53 -1.63 -9.33
N ILE A 182 14.06 -2.32 -8.32
CA ILE A 182 14.94 -1.74 -7.30
C ILE A 182 16.38 -2.11 -7.58
N GLY A 183 17.27 -1.11 -7.68
CA GLY A 183 18.70 -1.30 -7.94
C GLY A 183 19.47 -0.01 -7.74
N LYS A 184 20.65 0.13 -8.40
CA LYS A 184 21.46 1.37 -8.34
C LYS A 184 20.69 2.59 -8.86
N SER A 185 19.74 2.38 -9.78
CA SER A 185 18.71 3.35 -10.19
C SER A 185 17.37 2.65 -10.17
N ALA A 186 16.39 3.22 -9.47
CA ALA A 186 15.04 2.69 -9.48
C ALA A 186 14.32 3.13 -10.76
N ASN A 187 13.64 2.18 -11.42
CA ASN A 187 12.82 2.46 -12.59
C ASN A 187 11.39 2.00 -12.32
N LEU A 188 10.43 2.91 -12.49
CA LEU A 188 9.02 2.55 -12.50
C LEU A 188 8.75 1.72 -13.75
N VAL A 189 8.37 0.44 -13.56
CA VAL A 189 8.20 -0.50 -14.68
C VAL A 189 6.78 -0.47 -15.20
N ILE A 190 5.78 -0.43 -14.31
CA ILE A 190 4.35 -0.40 -14.66
C ILE A 190 3.57 0.26 -13.52
N GLN A 191 2.65 1.16 -13.86
CA GLN A 191 1.53 1.53 -13.01
C GLN A 191 0.26 1.00 -13.70
N SER A 192 -0.16 -0.22 -13.36
CA SER A 192 -1.34 -0.80 -13.95
C SER A 192 -2.55 -0.64 -13.03
N LYS A 193 -3.60 -0.07 -13.59
CA LYS A 193 -4.94 -0.17 -13.02
C LYS A 193 -5.52 -1.50 -13.53
N TYR A 194 -5.61 -2.50 -12.65
CA TYR A 194 -6.40 -3.69 -12.97
C TYR A 194 -7.85 -3.23 -13.12
N LYS A 195 -8.32 -3.09 -14.36
CA LYS A 195 -9.74 -2.87 -14.63
C LYS A 195 -10.43 -4.22 -14.60
N ILE A 196 -11.14 -4.47 -13.53
CA ILE A 196 -12.17 -5.51 -13.49
C ILE A 196 -13.22 -5.11 -14.54
N LYS A 197 -13.46 -6.00 -15.49
CA LYS A 197 -14.54 -5.86 -16.48
C LYS A 197 -15.88 -6.09 -15.80
#